data_02e1b190d867bd1ce37f2b09084064b3
#
_entry.id   02e1b190d867bd1ce37f2b09084064b3
#
_cell.length_a   1.000
_cell.length_b   1.000
_cell.length_c   1.000
_cell.angle_alpha   90.00
_cell.angle_beta   90.00
_cell.angle_gamma   90.00
#
_symmetry.space_group_name_H-M   'P 1'
#
loop_
_entity.id
_entity.type
_entity.pdbx_description
1 polymer ?
#
loop_
_entity_poly.entity_id
_entity_poly.type
_entity_poly.pdbx_seq_one_letter_code
_entity_poly.pdbx_strand_id
1 'polypeptide(L)'
;MIYPIYKHKRCRRRDQIGWYDDSGYVYRGRKTNREGQPPEGSLVGCFDREGRVFRDVWRQSQLGELTPSGGVYTVHPVTGKRVEGFADSQGQGFKGAAQDFLAVCVPQGDLRQQAAAAALLLLEDDLPKKRRLEDLPRWLEAIVDLVDLVVDIVT
;
A
#
# COMPACT_ATOMS: atom_id res chain seq x y z
N MET A 1 3.99 8.26 16.31
CA MET A 1 2.96 7.19 16.24
C MET A 1 3.05 6.49 14.91
N ILE A 2 2.89 5.18 14.89
CA ILE A 2 2.88 4.38 13.68
C ILE A 2 1.46 3.93 13.36
N TYR A 3 1.17 3.81 12.05
CA TYR A 3 -0.15 3.43 11.55
C TYR A 3 0.00 2.24 10.60
N PRO A 4 -0.83 1.19 10.73
CA PRO A 4 -0.69 0.00 9.90
C PRO A 4 -1.15 0.21 8.46
N ILE A 5 -0.53 -0.53 7.54
CA ILE A 5 -0.87 -0.59 6.12
C ILE A 5 -1.27 -2.03 5.81
N TYR A 6 -2.43 -2.22 5.20
CA TYR A 6 -2.99 -3.54 4.87
C TYR A 6 -3.10 -3.74 3.36
N LYS A 7 -3.02 -4.99 2.90
CA LYS A 7 -3.16 -5.36 1.49
C LYS A 7 -4.60 -5.64 1.03
N HIS A 8 -5.56 -5.66 1.97
CA HIS A 8 -6.98 -5.86 1.68
C HIS A 8 -7.84 -4.86 2.46
N LYS A 9 -9.07 -4.61 1.99
CA LYS A 9 -10.00 -3.68 2.62
C LYS A 9 -10.45 -4.09 4.04
N ARG A 10 -10.27 -5.35 4.42
CA ARG A 10 -10.74 -5.89 5.71
C ARG A 10 -9.85 -5.53 6.88
N CYS A 11 -8.66 -4.99 6.65
CA CYS A 11 -7.73 -4.51 7.68
C CYS A 11 -7.44 -5.54 8.77
N ARG A 12 -7.22 -6.79 8.40
CA ARG A 12 -6.90 -7.87 9.32
C ARG A 12 -5.40 -7.90 9.59
N ARG A 13 -5.01 -8.32 10.80
CA ARG A 13 -3.60 -8.42 11.17
C ARG A 13 -2.78 -9.26 10.19
N ARG A 14 -3.32 -10.35 9.66
CA ARG A 14 -2.64 -11.20 8.68
C ARG A 14 -2.42 -10.51 7.32
N ASP A 15 -3.22 -9.49 7.02
CA ASP A 15 -3.14 -8.73 5.78
C ASP A 15 -2.25 -7.49 5.92
N GLN A 16 -1.71 -7.23 7.10
CA GLN A 16 -0.80 -6.13 7.30
C GLN A 16 0.51 -6.37 6.57
N ILE A 17 0.93 -5.38 5.78
CA ILE A 17 2.18 -5.43 5.01
C ILE A 17 3.23 -4.44 5.51
N GLY A 18 2.83 -3.45 6.30
CA GLY A 18 3.75 -2.47 6.81
C GLY A 18 3.11 -1.42 7.71
N TRP A 19 3.87 -0.36 7.96
CA TRP A 19 3.44 0.81 8.73
C TRP A 19 3.93 2.08 8.06
N TYR A 20 3.30 3.20 8.40
CA TYR A 20 3.89 4.51 8.18
C TYR A 20 3.82 5.34 9.47
N ASP A 21 4.63 6.37 9.58
CA ASP A 21 4.62 7.28 10.72
C ASP A 21 4.23 8.72 10.33
N ASP A 22 4.09 9.58 11.31
CA ASP A 22 3.70 10.99 11.10
C ASP A 22 4.74 11.79 10.30
N SER A 23 5.97 11.31 10.23
CA SER A 23 7.06 11.92 9.45
C SER A 23 7.09 11.45 8.00
N GLY A 24 6.26 10.46 7.65
CA GLY A 24 6.19 9.92 6.30
C GLY A 24 7.14 8.77 6.01
N TYR A 25 7.77 8.18 7.01
CA TYR A 25 8.58 6.98 6.84
C TYR A 25 7.69 5.75 6.68
N VAL A 26 8.07 4.87 5.77
CA VAL A 26 7.35 3.64 5.46
C VAL A 26 8.19 2.43 5.84
N TYR A 27 7.58 1.50 6.56
CA TYR A 27 8.23 0.30 7.09
C TYR A 27 7.49 -0.95 6.60
N ARG A 28 8.23 -2.02 6.36
CA ARG A 28 7.67 -3.33 5.96
C ARG A 28 7.53 -4.23 7.17
N GLY A 29 6.43 -4.96 7.30
CA GLY A 29 6.24 -5.99 8.29
C GLY A 29 4.94 -5.91 9.08
N ARG A 30 4.82 -6.79 10.08
CA ARG A 30 3.63 -6.92 10.94
C ARG A 30 3.93 -6.90 12.42
N LYS A 31 5.16 -7.28 12.81
CA LYS A 31 5.55 -7.40 14.22
C LYS A 31 6.43 -6.24 14.60
N THR A 32 6.01 -5.51 15.61
CA THR A 32 6.82 -4.46 16.23
C THR A 32 7.88 -5.08 17.15
N ASN A 33 8.89 -4.29 17.50
CA ASN A 33 9.86 -4.66 18.52
C ASN A 33 9.22 -4.56 19.93
N ARG A 34 10.01 -4.81 20.98
CA ARG A 34 9.53 -4.75 22.37
C ARG A 34 9.00 -3.38 22.79
N GLU A 35 9.46 -2.33 22.14
CA GLU A 35 9.07 -0.93 22.40
C GLU A 35 7.84 -0.49 21.61
N GLY A 36 7.22 -1.39 20.83
CA GLY A 36 6.08 -1.08 19.99
C GLY A 36 6.43 -0.32 18.72
N GLN A 37 7.70 -0.33 18.30
CA GLN A 37 8.19 0.34 17.09
C GLN A 37 8.51 -0.66 15.98
N PRO A 38 8.57 -0.23 14.71
CA PRO A 38 9.01 -1.10 13.64
C PRO A 38 10.45 -1.60 13.91
N PRO A 39 10.74 -2.88 13.60
CA PRO A 39 12.08 -3.41 13.83
C PRO A 39 13.14 -2.68 13.02
N GLU A 40 14.39 -2.71 13.50
CA GLU A 40 15.54 -2.22 12.75
C GLU A 40 15.63 -2.94 11.40
N GLY A 41 15.93 -2.19 10.34
CA GLY A 41 16.03 -2.72 8.98
C GLY A 41 14.71 -2.87 8.24
N SER A 42 13.58 -2.51 8.87
CA SER A 42 12.25 -2.59 8.22
C SER A 42 11.92 -1.36 7.35
N LEU A 43 12.66 -0.27 7.48
CA LEU A 43 12.45 0.96 6.72
C LEU A 43 12.69 0.71 5.21
N VAL A 44 11.69 1.03 4.37
CA VAL A 44 11.78 0.83 2.91
C VAL A 44 11.79 2.13 2.12
N GLY A 45 11.41 3.24 2.72
CA GLY A 45 11.40 4.54 2.06
C GLY A 45 10.61 5.57 2.84
N CYS A 46 10.29 6.67 2.18
CA CYS A 46 9.49 7.72 2.79
C CYS A 46 8.66 8.46 1.74
N PHE A 47 7.73 9.28 2.23
CA PHE A 47 6.95 10.18 1.40
C PHE A 47 6.84 11.54 2.09
N ASP A 48 6.53 12.58 1.32
CA ASP A 48 6.26 13.91 1.86
C ASP A 48 4.75 14.25 1.77
N ARG A 49 4.37 15.40 2.32
CA ARG A 49 2.97 15.83 2.35
C ARG A 49 2.43 16.18 0.98
N GLU A 50 3.30 16.54 0.04
CA GLU A 50 2.95 16.82 -1.36
C GLU A 50 2.72 15.55 -2.18
N GLY A 51 2.99 14.37 -1.61
CA GLY A 51 2.76 13.10 -2.27
C GLY A 51 3.95 12.56 -3.04
N ARG A 52 5.14 13.13 -2.89
CA ARG A 52 6.37 12.58 -3.48
C ARG A 52 6.83 11.39 -2.65
N VAL A 53 7.22 10.30 -3.32
CA VAL A 53 7.65 9.04 -2.71
C VAL A 53 9.12 8.82 -3.03
N PHE A 54 9.91 8.49 -2.01
CA PHE A 54 11.36 8.34 -2.10
C PHE A 54 11.79 6.96 -1.58
N ARG A 55 12.85 6.41 -2.21
CA ARG A 55 13.47 5.17 -1.74
C ARG A 55 14.38 5.38 -0.54
N ASP A 56 14.84 6.62 -0.33
CA ASP A 56 15.80 6.97 0.71
C ASP A 56 15.24 8.01 1.68
N VAL A 57 15.80 8.05 2.88
CA VAL A 57 15.38 8.98 3.94
C VAL A 57 15.83 10.42 3.67
N TRP A 58 16.81 10.61 2.80
CA TRP A 58 17.34 11.94 2.44
C TRP A 58 16.55 12.60 1.31
N ARG A 59 15.54 11.92 0.77
CA ARG A 59 14.67 12.42 -0.31
C ARG A 59 15.43 12.80 -1.58
N GLN A 60 16.49 12.06 -1.90
CA GLN A 60 17.32 12.26 -3.09
C GLN A 60 16.92 11.34 -4.25
N SER A 61 16.33 10.19 -3.94
CA SER A 61 15.98 9.17 -4.93
C SER A 61 14.46 9.06 -5.03
N GLN A 62 13.84 9.94 -5.82
CA GLN A 62 12.39 9.92 -6.01
C GLN A 62 11.97 8.72 -6.84
N LEU A 63 11.10 7.89 -6.27
CA LEU A 63 10.52 6.74 -6.94
C LEU A 63 9.26 7.11 -7.72
N GLY A 64 8.42 7.97 -7.16
CA GLY A 64 7.17 8.34 -7.78
C GLY A 64 6.46 9.47 -7.05
N GLU A 65 5.20 9.70 -7.43
CA GLU A 65 4.40 10.76 -6.85
C GLU A 65 2.91 10.45 -6.87
N LEU A 66 2.19 11.06 -5.92
CA LEU A 66 0.74 11.16 -5.88
C LEU A 66 0.34 12.53 -6.43
N THR A 67 -0.53 12.56 -7.44
CA THR A 67 -1.05 13.83 -7.98
C THR A 67 -2.27 14.31 -7.18
N PRO A 68 -2.65 15.61 -7.29
CA PRO A 68 -3.85 16.12 -6.62
C PRO A 68 -5.14 15.39 -7.02
N SER A 69 -5.20 14.80 -8.21
CA SER A 69 -6.34 14.00 -8.67
C SER A 69 -6.38 12.58 -8.11
N GLY A 70 -5.36 12.18 -7.36
CA GLY A 70 -5.25 10.84 -6.78
C GLY A 70 -4.45 9.84 -7.60
N GLY A 71 -3.95 10.21 -8.77
CA GLY A 71 -3.12 9.34 -9.60
C GLY A 71 -1.76 9.08 -8.95
N VAL A 72 -1.31 7.83 -8.99
CA VAL A 72 -0.02 7.38 -8.47
C VAL A 72 0.88 7.00 -9.64
N TYR A 73 2.02 7.65 -9.75
CA TYR A 73 2.95 7.49 -10.88
C TYR A 73 4.34 7.11 -10.37
N THR A 74 5.03 6.23 -11.13
CA THR A 74 6.48 6.13 -11.04
C THR A 74 7.12 7.21 -11.90
N VAL A 75 8.28 7.71 -11.43
CA VAL A 75 9.06 8.73 -12.14
C VAL A 75 10.38 8.10 -12.59
N HIS A 76 10.65 8.18 -13.89
CA HIS A 76 11.91 7.67 -14.47
C HIS A 76 12.62 8.81 -15.20
N PRO A 77 13.95 8.98 -15.02
CA PRO A 77 14.69 10.10 -15.60
C PRO A 77 14.63 10.15 -17.14
N VAL A 78 14.53 9.00 -17.78
CA VAL A 78 14.56 8.88 -19.25
C VAL A 78 13.17 8.74 -19.85
N THR A 79 12.34 7.84 -19.30
CA THR A 79 11.02 7.50 -19.86
C THR A 79 9.87 8.34 -19.32
N GLY A 80 10.13 9.18 -18.31
CA GLY A 80 9.12 10.03 -17.71
C GLY A 80 8.22 9.32 -16.72
N LYS A 81 6.95 9.73 -16.65
CA LYS A 81 5.98 9.21 -15.69
C LYS A 81 5.19 8.04 -16.23
N ARG A 82 4.99 7.03 -15.39
CA ARG A 82 4.16 5.88 -15.70
C ARG A 82 3.10 5.71 -14.64
N VAL A 83 1.83 5.51 -15.03
CA VAL A 83 0.73 5.29 -14.10
C VAL A 83 0.88 3.92 -13.45
N GLU A 84 0.86 3.90 -12.12
CA GLU A 84 0.89 2.66 -11.31
C GLU A 84 -0.45 2.38 -10.63
N GLY A 85 -1.23 3.41 -10.37
CA GLY A 85 -2.51 3.22 -9.70
C GLY A 85 -3.15 4.53 -9.29
N PHE A 86 -4.00 4.41 -8.28
CA PHE A 86 -4.78 5.51 -7.72
C PHE A 86 -4.87 5.38 -6.20
N ALA A 87 -4.81 6.49 -5.48
CA ALA A 87 -5.03 6.52 -4.03
C ALA A 87 -6.11 7.55 -3.71
N ASP A 88 -7.14 7.16 -2.96
CA ASP A 88 -8.22 8.06 -2.57
C ASP A 88 -8.01 8.69 -1.18
N SER A 89 -8.86 9.64 -0.82
CA SER A 89 -8.80 10.34 0.46
C SER A 89 -9.14 9.45 1.67
N GLN A 90 -9.74 8.28 1.43
CA GLN A 90 -10.06 7.31 2.48
C GLN A 90 -8.87 6.39 2.82
N GLY A 91 -7.74 6.54 2.13
CA GLY A 91 -6.57 5.70 2.33
C GLY A 91 -6.64 4.38 1.58
N GLN A 92 -7.48 4.27 0.57
CA GLN A 92 -7.55 3.09 -0.29
C GLN A 92 -6.66 3.30 -1.51
N GLY A 93 -5.85 2.30 -1.82
CA GLY A 93 -4.96 2.31 -2.98
C GLY A 93 -5.38 1.26 -3.99
N PHE A 94 -5.53 1.68 -5.24
CA PHE A 94 -5.94 0.83 -6.35
C PHE A 94 -4.78 0.66 -7.32
N LYS A 95 -4.52 -0.57 -7.74
CA LYS A 95 -3.44 -0.88 -8.67
C LYS A 95 -3.97 -0.86 -10.11
N GLY A 96 -3.12 -0.40 -11.02
CA GLY A 96 -3.42 -0.36 -12.46
C GLY A 96 -3.95 0.99 -12.94
N ALA A 97 -3.76 1.26 -14.24
CA ALA A 97 -4.16 2.52 -14.89
C ALA A 97 -5.68 2.75 -14.87
N ALA A 98 -6.46 1.67 -14.87
CA ALA A 98 -7.92 1.71 -14.83
C ALA A 98 -8.49 1.45 -13.42
N GLN A 99 -7.68 1.58 -12.38
CA GLN A 99 -8.06 1.27 -10.99
C GLN A 99 -8.60 -0.17 -10.87
N ASP A 100 -7.87 -1.10 -11.42
CA ASP A 100 -8.30 -2.48 -11.67
C ASP A 100 -8.71 -3.23 -10.40
N PHE A 101 -7.99 -3.03 -9.29
CA PHE A 101 -8.35 -3.69 -8.04
C PHE A 101 -7.81 -2.94 -6.83
N LEU A 102 -8.50 -3.12 -5.69
CA LEU A 102 -8.06 -2.58 -4.40
C LEU A 102 -6.84 -3.38 -3.92
N ALA A 103 -5.71 -2.72 -3.83
CA ALA A 103 -4.44 -3.34 -3.44
C ALA A 103 -4.02 -3.01 -2.01
N VAL A 104 -4.38 -1.83 -1.51
CA VAL A 104 -3.91 -1.30 -0.23
C VAL A 104 -5.04 -0.61 0.50
N CYS A 105 -5.06 -0.76 1.83
CA CYS A 105 -5.94 -0.01 2.72
C CYS A 105 -5.17 0.57 3.88
N VAL A 106 -5.28 1.89 4.09
CA VAL A 106 -4.67 2.62 5.21
C VAL A 106 -5.80 3.27 6.00
N PRO A 107 -6.25 2.65 7.12
CA PRO A 107 -7.46 3.09 7.82
C PRO A 107 -7.25 4.25 8.79
N GLN A 108 -6.00 4.57 9.17
CA GLN A 108 -5.71 5.50 10.25
C GLN A 108 -4.66 6.55 9.84
N GLY A 109 -4.71 7.70 10.50
CA GLY A 109 -3.74 8.78 10.36
C GLY A 109 -4.17 9.86 9.37
N ASP A 110 -3.49 11.02 9.43
CA ASP A 110 -3.83 12.19 8.62
C ASP A 110 -3.25 12.12 7.20
N LEU A 111 -2.25 11.26 6.98
CA LEU A 111 -1.56 11.12 5.69
C LEU A 111 -1.95 9.81 4.99
N ARG A 112 -3.20 9.37 5.14
CA ARG A 112 -3.67 8.08 4.61
C ARG A 112 -3.54 7.97 3.09
N GLN A 113 -3.88 9.02 2.37
CA GLN A 113 -3.80 9.01 0.91
C GLN A 113 -2.35 8.92 0.44
N GLN A 114 -1.46 9.73 1.02
CA GLN A 114 -0.05 9.71 0.72
C GLN A 114 0.59 8.36 1.09
N ALA A 115 0.20 7.80 2.24
CA ALA A 115 0.68 6.49 2.67
C ALA A 115 0.21 5.37 1.75
N ALA A 116 -1.03 5.41 1.29
CA ALA A 116 -1.54 4.45 0.31
C ALA A 116 -0.77 4.52 -1.01
N ALA A 117 -0.50 5.73 -1.50
CA ALA A 117 0.32 5.93 -2.70
C ALA A 117 1.74 5.39 -2.52
N ALA A 118 2.36 5.70 -1.38
CA ALA A 118 3.70 5.21 -1.05
C ALA A 118 3.74 3.68 -0.97
N ALA A 119 2.71 3.06 -0.39
CA ALA A 119 2.61 1.60 -0.29
C ALA A 119 2.48 0.95 -1.66
N LEU A 120 1.74 1.54 -2.59
CA LEU A 120 1.64 1.03 -3.96
C LEU A 120 3.00 0.98 -4.67
N LEU A 121 3.92 1.87 -4.30
CA LEU A 121 5.24 1.97 -4.91
C LEU A 121 6.32 1.24 -4.11
N LEU A 122 6.35 1.41 -2.80
CA LEU A 122 7.42 0.89 -1.94
C LEU A 122 7.18 -0.55 -1.47
N LEU A 123 5.91 -0.97 -1.36
CA LEU A 123 5.52 -2.30 -0.90
C LEU A 123 4.91 -3.14 -2.03
N GLU A 124 5.27 -2.87 -3.26
CA GLU A 124 4.69 -3.51 -4.46
C GLU A 124 4.79 -5.04 -4.40
N ASP A 125 5.89 -5.58 -3.90
CA ASP A 125 6.10 -7.03 -3.82
C ASP A 125 5.15 -7.73 -2.83
N ASP A 126 4.63 -6.99 -1.87
CA ASP A 126 3.71 -7.51 -0.85
C ASP A 126 2.25 -7.33 -1.22
N LEU A 127 1.96 -6.65 -2.33
CA LEU A 127 0.59 -6.39 -2.78
C LEU A 127 -0.02 -7.62 -3.45
N PRO A 128 -1.37 -7.77 -3.38
CA PRO A 128 -2.04 -8.86 -4.07
C PRO A 128 -1.86 -8.73 -5.58
N LYS A 129 -1.67 -9.88 -6.23
CA LYS A 129 -1.54 -9.94 -7.70
C LYS A 129 -2.91 -10.22 -8.30
N LYS A 130 -3.33 -9.36 -9.22
CA LYS A 130 -4.61 -9.39 -9.91
C LYS A 130 -4.94 -10.72 -10.62
N ARG A 131 -3.93 -11.53 -10.90
CA ARG A 131 -3.87 -12.62 -11.88
C ARG A 131 -4.89 -13.75 -11.70
N ARG A 132 -5.53 -13.90 -10.53
CA ARG A 132 -6.41 -15.04 -10.26
C ARG A 132 -7.90 -14.69 -10.22
N LEU A 133 -8.26 -13.44 -10.02
CA LEU A 133 -9.64 -13.01 -9.91
C LEU A 133 -10.26 -12.59 -11.24
N GLU A 134 -9.46 -12.09 -12.19
CA GLU A 134 -9.94 -11.68 -13.52
C GLU A 134 -10.37 -12.83 -14.41
N ASP A 135 -9.69 -13.97 -14.29
CA ASP A 135 -9.97 -15.15 -15.10
C ASP A 135 -11.05 -16.07 -14.49
N LEU A 136 -11.58 -15.69 -13.32
CA LEU A 136 -12.57 -16.49 -12.61
C LEU A 136 -14.00 -15.99 -12.91
N PRO A 137 -14.93 -16.92 -13.19
CA PRO A 137 -16.35 -16.56 -13.25
C PRO A 137 -16.84 -15.97 -11.92
N ARG A 138 -17.85 -15.07 -11.96
CA ARG A 138 -18.38 -14.39 -10.77
C ARG A 138 -18.78 -15.33 -9.62
N TRP A 139 -19.28 -16.51 -9.93
CA TRP A 139 -19.65 -17.48 -8.91
C TRP A 139 -18.44 -18.07 -8.17
N LEU A 140 -17.27 -18.12 -8.82
CA LEU A 140 -16.01 -18.51 -8.18
C LEU A 140 -15.47 -17.42 -7.25
N GLU A 141 -15.68 -16.14 -7.56
CA GLU A 141 -15.33 -15.05 -6.66
C GLU A 141 -16.10 -15.18 -5.32
N ALA A 142 -17.39 -15.52 -5.38
CA ALA A 142 -18.19 -15.74 -4.18
C ALA A 142 -17.66 -16.90 -3.34
N ILE A 143 -17.16 -17.96 -3.97
CA ILE A 143 -16.56 -19.12 -3.28
C ILE A 143 -15.22 -18.73 -2.66
N VAL A 144 -14.37 -17.98 -3.36
CA VAL A 144 -13.09 -17.51 -2.83
C VAL A 144 -13.31 -16.62 -1.62
N ASP A 145 -14.26 -15.70 -1.66
CA ASP A 145 -14.63 -14.86 -0.50
C ASP A 145 -15.12 -15.70 0.68
N LEU A 146 -15.86 -16.75 0.42
CA LEU A 146 -16.34 -17.66 1.46
C LEU A 146 -15.19 -18.46 2.09
N VAL A 147 -14.24 -18.94 1.28
CA VAL A 147 -13.04 -19.65 1.76
C VAL A 147 -12.17 -18.72 2.62
N ASP A 148 -11.98 -17.50 2.19
CA ASP A 148 -11.23 -16.50 2.98
C ASP A 148 -11.92 -16.24 4.33
N LEU A 149 -13.24 -16.13 4.34
CA LEU A 149 -14.02 -15.98 5.57
C LEU A 149 -13.83 -17.17 6.52
N VAL A 150 -13.84 -18.39 5.99
CA VAL A 150 -13.65 -19.62 6.77
C VAL A 150 -12.23 -19.69 7.34
N VAL A 151 -11.22 -19.36 6.55
CA VAL A 151 -9.82 -19.30 7.02
C VAL A 151 -9.67 -18.29 8.15
N ASP A 152 -10.35 -17.14 8.10
CA ASP A 152 -10.31 -16.15 9.16
C ASP A 152 -10.96 -16.61 10.46
N ILE A 153 -12.02 -17.40 10.38
CA ILE A 153 -12.70 -17.94 11.56
C ILE A 153 -11.83 -19.01 12.23
N VAL A 154 -11.07 -19.79 11.46
CA VAL A 154 -10.25 -20.90 11.93
C VAL A 154 -8.85 -20.45 12.39
N THR A 155 -8.34 -19.34 11.91
CA THR A 155 -7.03 -18.81 12.30
C THR A 155 -7.15 -17.59 13.19
#